data_6c752da189bf719cd20d2ae8d21c1956
#
_entry.id   6c752da189bf719cd20d2ae8d21c1956
#
_cell.length_a   1.000
_cell.length_b   1.000
_cell.length_c   1.000
_cell.angle_alpha   90.00
_cell.angle_beta   90.00
_cell.angle_gamma   90.00
#
_symmetry.space_group_name_H-M   'P 1'
#
loop_
_entity.id
_entity.type
_entity.pdbx_description
1 polymer ?
#
loop_
_entity_poly.entity_id
_entity_poly.type
_entity_poly.pdbx_seq_one_letter_code
_entity_poly.pdbx_strand_id
1 'polypeptide(L)'
;WMVWHKNQAKRLQKMGIATMFIDHFTARDQIGSTAGNQFTVNIWSQFLDPFIALEYLSKDPKINIKKVGIQGGSRGGMVSILASEKRLRDALISKDLYFVAAQPLYPDCEDVGMFRNPQPTKETTTWMILGGSDNYTRAEPCVELGNKIKANGGDIKVDVKKGWHHDFIGNYEVENMDYAQIFWKCPKWYTEDNGKMSKSYMDFLLEYVDRWKSEDDFYKMSKEDPLRTLKFSYDAYTNSQCMFEGAKGGGDKGKLFFNKNIKFWKENLLN
;
A
#
# COMPACT_ATOMS: atom_id res chain seq x y z
N TRP A 1 -7.71 -5.46 -14.43
CA TRP A 1 -8.40 -4.88 -13.26
C TRP A 1 -9.48 -5.82 -12.76
N MET A 2 -9.55 -6.03 -11.46
CA MET A 2 -10.53 -6.90 -10.82
C MET A 2 -11.97 -6.36 -11.01
N VAL A 3 -12.94 -7.26 -11.01
CA VAL A 3 -14.35 -6.91 -11.25
C VAL A 3 -14.86 -5.84 -10.27
N TRP A 4 -14.44 -5.91 -9.01
CA TRP A 4 -14.88 -4.97 -7.99
C TRP A 4 -14.38 -3.53 -8.25
N HIS A 5 -13.18 -3.33 -8.79
CA HIS A 5 -12.68 -2.02 -9.20
C HIS A 5 -13.60 -1.38 -10.23
N LYS A 6 -13.96 -2.15 -11.27
CA LYS A 6 -14.86 -1.66 -12.33
C LYS A 6 -16.25 -1.34 -11.79
N ASN A 7 -16.77 -2.15 -10.87
CA ASN A 7 -18.07 -1.92 -10.25
C ASN A 7 -18.07 -0.67 -9.36
N GLN A 8 -17.00 -0.45 -8.61
CA GLN A 8 -16.84 0.76 -7.81
C GLN A 8 -16.77 1.99 -8.71
N ALA A 9 -15.92 1.98 -9.74
CA ALA A 9 -15.80 3.07 -10.68
C ALA A 9 -17.15 3.48 -11.28
N LYS A 10 -17.94 2.51 -11.75
CA LYS A 10 -19.29 2.77 -12.28
C LYS A 10 -20.22 3.43 -11.26
N ARG A 11 -20.11 3.07 -9.97
CA ARG A 11 -20.93 3.68 -8.90
C ARG A 11 -20.50 5.11 -8.61
N LEU A 12 -19.20 5.38 -8.55
CA LEU A 12 -18.63 6.71 -8.34
C LEU A 12 -18.97 7.64 -9.51
N GLN A 13 -18.83 7.15 -10.75
CA GLN A 13 -19.19 7.91 -11.96
C GLN A 13 -20.65 8.35 -11.98
N LYS A 14 -21.59 7.50 -11.51
CA LYS A 14 -23.01 7.87 -11.37
C LYS A 14 -23.25 9.03 -10.40
N MET A 15 -22.29 9.32 -9.53
CA MET A 15 -22.32 10.44 -8.59
C MET A 15 -21.54 11.66 -9.08
N GLY A 16 -20.99 11.61 -10.30
CA GLY A 16 -20.16 12.69 -10.84
C GLY A 16 -18.69 12.64 -10.39
N ILE A 17 -18.25 11.55 -9.77
CA ILE A 17 -16.85 11.35 -9.36
C ILE A 17 -16.12 10.59 -10.47
N ALA A 18 -15.19 11.26 -11.15
CA ALA A 18 -14.29 10.62 -12.11
C ALA A 18 -13.37 9.59 -11.41
N THR A 19 -12.98 8.56 -12.14
CA THR A 19 -12.09 7.51 -11.59
C THR A 19 -10.92 7.26 -12.53
N MET A 20 -9.73 7.17 -11.96
CA MET A 20 -8.49 6.82 -12.64
C MET A 20 -7.91 5.56 -12.01
N PHE A 21 -7.47 4.62 -12.82
CA PHE A 21 -6.75 3.44 -12.37
C PHE A 21 -5.25 3.63 -12.62
N ILE A 22 -4.44 3.48 -11.59
CA ILE A 22 -2.98 3.53 -11.71
C ILE A 22 -2.50 2.10 -11.99
N ASP A 23 -1.90 1.89 -13.16
CA ASP A 23 -1.26 0.62 -13.52
C ASP A 23 0.23 0.67 -13.17
N HIS A 24 0.56 -0.02 -12.09
CA HIS A 24 1.93 -0.09 -11.58
C HIS A 24 2.84 -1.06 -12.36
N PHE A 25 2.30 -1.88 -13.25
CA PHE A 25 2.98 -3.03 -13.83
C PHE A 25 3.24 -2.89 -15.33
N THR A 26 2.23 -2.62 -16.13
CA THR A 26 2.34 -2.65 -17.61
C THR A 26 3.38 -1.67 -18.13
N ALA A 27 3.47 -0.47 -17.57
CA ALA A 27 4.49 0.52 -17.96
C ALA A 27 5.93 0.11 -17.57
N ARG A 28 6.08 -0.97 -16.79
CA ARG A 28 7.38 -1.56 -16.39
C ARG A 28 7.61 -2.93 -17.02
N ASP A 29 6.90 -3.21 -18.12
CA ASP A 29 6.94 -4.49 -18.85
C ASP A 29 6.67 -5.72 -17.95
N GLN A 30 5.87 -5.52 -16.90
CA GLN A 30 5.46 -6.58 -15.99
C GLN A 30 3.97 -6.89 -16.17
N ILE A 31 3.67 -8.17 -16.29
CA ILE A 31 2.29 -8.66 -16.40
C ILE A 31 2.11 -9.74 -15.35
N GLY A 32 1.11 -9.63 -14.51
CA GLY A 32 0.72 -10.73 -13.66
C GLY A 32 0.43 -10.41 -12.20
N SER A 33 0.22 -11.46 -11.45
CA SER A 33 -0.11 -11.42 -10.03
C SER A 33 1.10 -11.09 -9.17
N THR A 34 0.86 -10.29 -8.17
CA THR A 34 1.86 -9.96 -7.15
C THR A 34 1.86 -10.91 -5.97
N ALA A 35 0.80 -11.71 -5.76
CA ALA A 35 0.67 -12.56 -4.58
C ALA A 35 1.72 -13.69 -4.52
N GLY A 36 2.01 -14.32 -5.67
CA GLY A 36 3.03 -15.36 -5.80
C GLY A 36 4.39 -14.86 -6.27
N ASN A 37 4.52 -13.56 -6.58
CA ASN A 37 5.79 -12.95 -6.97
C ASN A 37 5.80 -11.48 -6.56
N GLN A 38 6.13 -11.24 -5.31
CA GLN A 38 6.10 -9.91 -4.68
C GLN A 38 7.22 -8.98 -5.15
N PHE A 39 8.28 -9.51 -5.80
CA PHE A 39 9.50 -8.79 -6.14
C PHE A 39 9.65 -8.48 -7.64
N THR A 40 8.60 -8.64 -8.46
CA THR A 40 8.66 -8.29 -9.90
C THR A 40 8.73 -6.79 -10.13
N VAL A 41 8.09 -6.00 -9.29
CA VAL A 41 8.13 -4.54 -9.32
C VAL A 41 8.50 -4.03 -7.94
N ASN A 42 9.50 -3.16 -7.88
CA ASN A 42 9.89 -2.53 -6.63
C ASN A 42 8.70 -1.78 -6.01
N ILE A 43 8.40 -2.10 -4.76
CA ILE A 43 7.27 -1.49 -4.04
C ILE A 43 7.41 0.03 -3.92
N TRP A 44 8.62 0.55 -3.78
CA TRP A 44 8.87 1.99 -3.71
C TRP A 44 8.46 2.71 -4.98
N SER A 45 8.66 2.11 -6.16
CA SER A 45 8.19 2.70 -7.41
C SER A 45 6.66 2.81 -7.45
N GLN A 46 5.97 1.87 -6.82
CA GLN A 46 4.51 1.92 -6.70
C GLN A 46 4.04 2.99 -5.70
N PHE A 47 4.81 3.25 -4.65
CA PHE A 47 4.51 4.33 -3.69
C PHE A 47 4.67 5.73 -4.30
N LEU A 48 5.49 5.87 -5.35
CA LEU A 48 5.69 7.14 -6.06
C LEU A 48 4.58 7.41 -7.11
N ASP A 49 4.03 6.39 -7.72
CA ASP A 49 3.06 6.51 -8.81
C ASP A 49 1.83 7.39 -8.48
N PRO A 50 1.24 7.36 -7.27
CA PRO A 50 0.12 8.24 -6.91
C PRO A 50 0.45 9.72 -6.98
N PHE A 51 1.67 10.11 -6.60
CA PHE A 51 2.09 11.50 -6.63
C PHE A 51 2.25 12.00 -8.07
N ILE A 52 2.82 11.16 -8.95
CA ILE A 52 2.91 11.43 -10.39
C ILE A 52 1.49 11.56 -10.98
N ALA A 53 0.59 10.66 -10.62
CA ALA A 53 -0.81 10.72 -11.07
C ALA A 53 -1.50 11.98 -10.57
N LEU A 54 -1.30 12.40 -9.33
CA LEU A 54 -1.89 13.60 -8.77
C LEU A 54 -1.36 14.86 -9.46
N GLU A 55 -0.06 14.92 -9.73
CA GLU A 55 0.55 16.01 -10.51
C GLU A 55 0.01 16.05 -11.95
N TYR A 56 -0.18 14.89 -12.58
CA TYR A 56 -0.80 14.81 -13.89
C TYR A 56 -2.24 15.34 -13.88
N LEU A 57 -3.06 14.92 -12.92
CA LEU A 57 -4.44 15.37 -12.76
C LEU A 57 -4.54 16.87 -12.47
N SER A 58 -3.54 17.47 -11.82
CA SER A 58 -3.51 18.90 -11.52
C SER A 58 -3.44 19.80 -12.78
N LYS A 59 -3.04 19.21 -13.90
CA LYS A 59 -2.92 19.90 -15.19
C LYS A 59 -4.21 19.85 -16.03
N ASP A 60 -5.19 19.04 -15.64
CA ASP A 60 -6.48 18.92 -16.34
C ASP A 60 -7.50 19.88 -15.72
N PRO A 61 -7.96 20.91 -16.48
CA PRO A 61 -8.92 21.90 -15.98
C PRO A 61 -10.31 21.32 -15.65
N LYS A 62 -10.59 20.09 -16.07
CA LYS A 62 -11.85 19.40 -15.76
C LYS A 62 -11.82 18.73 -14.37
N ILE A 63 -10.65 18.59 -13.77
CA ILE A 63 -10.47 17.95 -12.47
C ILE A 63 -10.38 18.98 -11.36
N ASN A 64 -11.27 18.89 -10.39
CA ASN A 64 -11.11 19.64 -9.15
C ASN A 64 -10.01 19.00 -8.30
N ILE A 65 -8.80 19.52 -8.43
CA ILE A 65 -7.61 18.98 -7.75
C ILE A 65 -7.70 19.06 -6.22
N LYS A 66 -8.57 19.89 -5.67
CA LYS A 66 -8.85 19.96 -4.23
C LYS A 66 -9.85 18.91 -3.75
N LYS A 67 -10.29 18.01 -4.64
CA LYS A 67 -11.29 16.96 -4.38
C LYS A 67 -10.83 15.61 -4.97
N VAL A 68 -9.55 15.27 -4.80
CA VAL A 68 -8.99 13.99 -5.27
C VAL A 68 -8.77 13.07 -4.09
N GLY A 69 -9.29 11.84 -4.19
CA GLY A 69 -9.08 10.78 -3.21
C GLY A 69 -8.30 9.60 -3.79
N ILE A 70 -7.79 8.73 -2.93
CA ILE A 70 -7.06 7.52 -3.31
C ILE A 70 -7.60 6.30 -2.59
N GLN A 71 -7.69 5.16 -3.28
CA GLN A 71 -8.11 3.87 -2.72
C GLN A 71 -7.27 2.75 -3.31
N GLY A 72 -6.99 1.75 -2.49
CA GLY A 72 -6.39 0.51 -2.95
C GLY A 72 -6.54 -0.62 -1.96
N GLY A 73 -6.46 -1.86 -2.46
CA GLY A 73 -6.47 -3.07 -1.64
C GLY A 73 -5.10 -3.73 -1.58
N SER A 74 -4.76 -4.38 -0.48
CA SER A 74 -3.49 -5.09 -0.30
C SER A 74 -2.30 -4.14 -0.55
N ARG A 75 -1.44 -4.43 -1.50
CA ARG A 75 -0.39 -3.53 -2.00
C ARG A 75 -0.90 -2.11 -2.32
N GLY A 76 -2.06 -2.01 -3.00
CA GLY A 76 -2.70 -0.72 -3.25
C GLY A 76 -3.16 -0.02 -1.97
N GLY A 77 -3.46 -0.77 -0.93
CA GLY A 77 -3.74 -0.25 0.41
C GLY A 77 -2.50 0.39 1.04
N MET A 78 -1.32 -0.24 0.89
CA MET A 78 -0.03 0.35 1.31
C MET A 78 0.25 1.65 0.55
N VAL A 79 0.06 1.64 -0.78
CA VAL A 79 0.16 2.82 -1.64
C VAL A 79 -0.76 3.93 -1.14
N SER A 80 -2.00 3.61 -0.76
CA SER A 80 -2.98 4.59 -0.25
C SER A 80 -2.57 5.20 1.10
N ILE A 81 -1.93 4.43 1.99
CA ILE A 81 -1.38 4.94 3.25
C ILE A 81 -0.23 5.92 2.97
N LEU A 82 0.73 5.49 2.15
CA LEU A 82 1.93 6.28 1.87
C LEU A 82 1.65 7.50 0.99
N ALA A 83 0.58 7.50 0.21
CA ALA A 83 0.08 8.69 -0.47
C ALA A 83 -0.34 9.83 0.49
N SER A 84 -0.58 9.49 1.76
CA SER A 84 -0.86 10.46 2.83
C SER A 84 0.38 10.85 3.65
N GLU A 85 1.55 10.32 3.35
CA GLU A 85 2.81 10.64 4.04
C GLU A 85 3.36 11.98 3.54
N LYS A 86 3.40 12.95 4.42
CA LYS A 86 3.80 14.33 4.13
C LYS A 86 5.21 14.44 3.55
N ARG A 87 6.16 13.63 4.04
CA ARG A 87 7.56 13.66 3.57
C ARG A 87 7.69 13.25 2.13
N LEU A 88 6.95 12.22 1.69
CA LEU A 88 6.93 11.79 0.29
C LEU A 88 6.29 12.85 -0.59
N ARG A 89 5.14 13.40 -0.20
CA ARG A 89 4.49 14.48 -0.92
C ARG A 89 5.44 15.67 -1.10
N ASP A 90 6.02 16.17 -0.02
CA ASP A 90 6.86 17.37 -0.01
C ASP A 90 8.16 17.19 -0.82
N ALA A 91 8.64 15.95 -0.96
CA ALA A 91 9.82 15.63 -1.74
C ALA A 91 9.54 15.46 -3.25
N LEU A 92 8.31 15.11 -3.64
CA LEU A 92 7.98 14.66 -5.00
C LEU A 92 7.15 15.65 -5.80
N ILE A 93 6.24 16.37 -5.14
CA ILE A 93 5.28 17.28 -5.79
C ILE A 93 5.10 18.57 -5.00
N SER A 94 4.34 19.52 -5.56
CA SER A 94 3.98 20.74 -4.84
C SER A 94 3.22 20.42 -3.55
N LYS A 95 3.53 21.13 -2.47
CA LYS A 95 2.89 21.01 -1.15
C LYS A 95 1.40 21.34 -1.18
N ASP A 96 0.94 22.06 -2.20
CA ASP A 96 -0.46 22.40 -2.41
C ASP A 96 -1.28 21.25 -3.01
N LEU A 97 -0.59 20.19 -3.45
CA LEU A 97 -1.19 18.97 -4.01
C LEU A 97 -1.21 17.88 -2.94
N TYR A 98 -2.38 17.34 -2.65
CA TYR A 98 -2.57 16.23 -1.71
C TYR A 98 -3.88 15.50 -1.99
N PHE A 99 -3.98 14.27 -1.54
CA PHE A 99 -5.24 13.53 -1.55
C PHE A 99 -6.06 13.98 -0.34
N VAL A 100 -7.29 14.47 -0.57
CA VAL A 100 -8.19 14.89 0.52
C VAL A 100 -8.77 13.70 1.29
N ALA A 101 -8.80 12.53 0.67
CA ALA A 101 -9.29 11.30 1.28
C ALA A 101 -8.45 10.10 0.85
N ALA A 102 -8.14 9.19 1.77
CA ALA A 102 -7.45 7.94 1.53
C ALA A 102 -8.24 6.75 2.09
N GLN A 103 -8.35 5.68 1.32
CA GLN A 103 -9.03 4.47 1.78
C GLN A 103 -8.17 3.23 1.56
N PRO A 104 -7.27 2.95 2.49
CA PRO A 104 -6.51 1.70 2.52
C PRO A 104 -7.42 0.52 2.90
N LEU A 105 -7.38 -0.55 2.10
CA LEU A 105 -8.11 -1.79 2.34
C LEU A 105 -7.09 -2.91 2.54
N TYR A 106 -7.19 -3.61 3.66
CA TYR A 106 -6.31 -4.74 4.03
C TYR A 106 -4.85 -4.56 3.58
N PRO A 107 -4.19 -3.42 3.91
CA PRO A 107 -2.77 -3.21 3.59
C PRO A 107 -1.88 -4.11 4.45
N ASP A 108 -0.64 -4.30 4.01
CA ASP A 108 0.44 -4.72 4.90
C ASP A 108 1.03 -3.48 5.59
N CYS A 109 1.16 -3.52 6.90
CA CYS A 109 1.64 -2.38 7.69
C CYS A 109 2.94 -2.65 8.46
N GLU A 110 3.56 -3.81 8.27
CA GLU A 110 4.77 -4.17 9.00
C GLU A 110 5.92 -4.70 8.15
N ASP A 111 5.63 -5.32 7.03
CA ASP A 111 6.64 -6.11 6.32
C ASP A 111 7.40 -5.30 5.26
N VAL A 112 6.85 -4.17 4.79
CA VAL A 112 7.43 -3.45 3.66
C VAL A 112 7.32 -1.93 3.78
N GLY A 113 8.43 -1.27 4.10
CA GLY A 113 8.68 0.13 3.79
C GLY A 113 7.83 1.20 4.49
N MET A 114 6.98 0.84 5.46
CA MET A 114 6.23 1.84 6.23
C MET A 114 7.16 2.71 7.06
N PHE A 115 6.83 3.99 7.21
CA PHE A 115 7.61 4.85 8.10
C PHE A 115 7.41 4.46 9.56
N ARG A 116 8.51 4.29 10.29
CA ARG A 116 8.47 4.01 11.73
C ARG A 116 7.74 5.09 12.52
N ASN A 117 7.96 6.35 12.13
CA ASN A 117 7.31 7.54 12.69
C ASN A 117 6.54 8.24 11.57
N PRO A 118 5.29 7.87 11.26
CA PRO A 118 4.53 8.46 10.16
C PRO A 118 4.29 9.96 10.38
N GLN A 119 4.40 10.74 9.31
CA GLN A 119 4.07 12.16 9.28
C GLN A 119 2.87 12.38 8.35
N PRO A 120 1.64 12.34 8.88
CA PRO A 120 0.47 12.42 8.03
C PRO A 120 0.29 13.81 7.41
N THR A 121 -0.22 13.84 6.18
CA THR A 121 -0.80 15.03 5.57
C THR A 121 -2.10 15.34 6.32
N LYS A 122 -2.16 16.47 7.03
CA LYS A 122 -3.27 16.81 7.93
C LYS A 122 -4.60 17.01 7.21
N GLU A 123 -4.54 17.39 5.94
CA GLU A 123 -5.67 17.61 5.07
C GLU A 123 -6.32 16.32 4.54
N THR A 124 -5.70 15.17 4.80
CA THR A 124 -6.17 13.86 4.33
C THR A 124 -7.01 13.18 5.39
N THR A 125 -8.30 12.94 5.11
CA THR A 125 -9.14 12.05 5.91
C THR A 125 -8.90 10.60 5.49
N THR A 126 -8.48 9.75 6.39
CA THR A 126 -8.18 8.34 6.10
C THR A 126 -9.20 7.40 6.75
N TRP A 127 -9.75 6.47 5.96
CA TRP A 127 -10.56 5.37 6.48
C TRP A 127 -9.97 4.01 6.09
N MET A 128 -9.20 3.45 7.00
CA MET A 128 -8.56 2.14 6.84
C MET A 128 -9.51 1.02 7.25
N ILE A 129 -9.65 0.00 6.40
CA ILE A 129 -10.55 -1.14 6.66
C ILE A 129 -9.74 -2.43 6.59
N LEU A 130 -9.81 -3.20 7.66
CA LEU A 130 -9.00 -4.40 7.90
C LEU A 130 -9.88 -5.63 8.07
N GLY A 131 -9.39 -6.77 7.60
CA GLY A 131 -9.97 -8.07 7.89
C GLY A 131 -9.47 -8.58 9.25
N GLY A 132 -10.39 -8.85 10.19
CA GLY A 132 -10.02 -9.39 11.50
C GLY A 132 -9.68 -10.89 11.48
N SER A 133 -9.86 -11.56 10.35
CA SER A 133 -9.42 -12.93 10.08
C SER A 133 -8.42 -13.00 8.92
N ASP A 134 -7.85 -11.85 8.55
CA ASP A 134 -6.81 -11.78 7.53
C ASP A 134 -5.50 -12.34 8.09
N ASN A 135 -5.07 -13.47 7.53
CA ASN A 135 -3.80 -14.12 7.87
C ASN A 135 -2.71 -13.88 6.83
N TYR A 136 -3.01 -13.06 5.82
CA TYR A 136 -2.03 -12.63 4.83
C TYR A 136 -1.37 -11.32 5.28
N THR A 137 -2.18 -10.29 5.48
CA THR A 137 -1.78 -8.97 6.00
C THR A 137 -2.53 -8.72 7.30
N ARG A 138 -1.89 -8.99 8.43
CA ARG A 138 -2.51 -8.98 9.75
C ARG A 138 -3.04 -7.59 10.12
N ALA A 139 -4.16 -7.56 10.85
CA ALA A 139 -4.79 -6.31 11.23
C ALA A 139 -4.03 -5.55 12.33
N GLU A 140 -3.37 -6.25 13.26
CA GLU A 140 -2.75 -5.66 14.45
C GLU A 140 -1.68 -4.61 14.12
N PRO A 141 -0.71 -4.86 13.19
CA PRO A 141 0.27 -3.84 12.81
C PRO A 141 -0.36 -2.59 12.20
N CYS A 142 -1.46 -2.76 11.47
CA CYS A 142 -2.19 -1.64 10.88
C CYS A 142 -2.95 -0.81 11.93
N VAL A 143 -3.47 -1.46 12.97
CA VAL A 143 -4.05 -0.75 14.13
C VAL A 143 -2.99 0.08 14.85
N GLU A 144 -1.79 -0.49 15.07
CA GLU A 144 -0.66 0.23 15.67
C GLU A 144 -0.23 1.43 14.80
N LEU A 145 -0.10 1.23 13.48
CA LEU A 145 0.22 2.31 12.55
C LEU A 145 -0.84 3.41 12.58
N GLY A 146 -2.12 3.04 12.58
CA GLY A 146 -3.23 3.98 12.67
C GLY A 146 -3.18 4.81 13.96
N ASN A 147 -2.84 4.20 15.09
CA ASN A 147 -2.65 4.90 16.35
C ASN A 147 -1.49 5.91 16.29
N LYS A 148 -0.36 5.54 15.67
CA LYS A 148 0.77 6.46 15.45
C LYS A 148 0.39 7.63 14.54
N ILE A 149 -0.31 7.36 13.42
CA ILE A 149 -0.80 8.40 12.51
C ILE A 149 -1.70 9.37 13.27
N LYS A 150 -2.63 8.87 14.07
CA LYS A 150 -3.53 9.69 14.89
C LYS A 150 -2.78 10.51 15.94
N ALA A 151 -1.82 9.90 16.65
CA ALA A 151 -0.98 10.59 17.64
C ALA A 151 -0.17 11.73 17.02
N ASN A 152 0.23 11.59 15.74
CA ASN A 152 0.95 12.60 14.97
C ASN A 152 0.04 13.62 14.26
N GLY A 153 -1.25 13.65 14.62
CA GLY A 153 -2.22 14.65 14.18
C GLY A 153 -2.91 14.32 12.84
N GLY A 154 -2.85 13.09 12.38
CA GLY A 154 -3.59 12.62 11.19
C GLY A 154 -5.06 12.33 11.52
N ASP A 155 -5.94 12.63 10.58
CA ASP A 155 -7.34 12.23 10.63
C ASP A 155 -7.50 10.81 10.08
N ILE A 156 -7.53 9.82 10.97
CA ILE A 156 -7.64 8.42 10.60
C ILE A 156 -8.65 7.66 11.44
N LYS A 157 -9.49 6.91 10.75
CA LYS A 157 -10.35 5.87 11.32
C LYS A 157 -9.86 4.50 10.88
N VAL A 158 -9.68 3.57 11.81
CA VAL A 158 -9.34 2.17 11.55
C VAL A 158 -10.53 1.29 11.93
N ASP A 159 -11.04 0.54 10.98
CA ASP A 159 -12.17 -0.38 11.14
C ASP A 159 -11.71 -1.83 10.95
N VAL A 160 -11.61 -2.61 12.02
CA VAL A 160 -11.34 -4.05 11.95
C VAL A 160 -12.67 -4.82 11.84
N LYS A 161 -12.82 -5.62 10.79
CA LYS A 161 -14.05 -6.38 10.50
C LYS A 161 -13.87 -7.85 10.90
N LYS A 162 -14.50 -8.25 12.00
CA LYS A 162 -14.46 -9.63 12.51
C LYS A 162 -14.92 -10.62 11.42
N GLY A 163 -14.15 -11.68 11.21
CA GLY A 163 -14.47 -12.75 10.26
C GLY A 163 -14.24 -12.39 8.77
N TRP A 164 -13.65 -11.21 8.47
CA TRP A 164 -13.26 -10.86 7.12
C TRP A 164 -11.81 -11.27 6.88
N HIS A 165 -11.55 -11.89 5.73
CA HIS A 165 -10.24 -12.34 5.28
C HIS A 165 -9.60 -11.33 4.33
N HIS A 166 -8.43 -11.65 3.79
CA HIS A 166 -7.80 -10.86 2.74
C HIS A 166 -8.71 -10.76 1.51
N ASP A 167 -8.65 -9.67 0.78
CA ASP A 167 -9.51 -9.41 -0.40
C ASP A 167 -11.03 -9.62 -0.16
N PHE A 168 -11.51 -9.27 1.03
CA PHE A 168 -12.93 -9.42 1.44
C PHE A 168 -13.94 -8.74 0.53
N ILE A 169 -13.49 -7.84 -0.33
CA ILE A 169 -14.32 -7.15 -1.34
C ILE A 169 -14.38 -7.91 -2.66
N GLY A 170 -13.64 -8.99 -2.79
CA GLY A 170 -13.69 -9.92 -3.91
C GLY A 170 -15.10 -10.48 -4.08
N ASN A 171 -15.43 -10.90 -5.30
CA ASN A 171 -16.72 -11.48 -5.61
C ASN A 171 -16.60 -13.01 -5.68
N TYR A 172 -15.98 -13.61 -4.66
CA TYR A 172 -15.75 -15.05 -4.55
C TYR A 172 -15.78 -15.45 -3.07
N GLU A 173 -16.02 -16.72 -2.80
CA GLU A 173 -15.99 -17.29 -1.45
C GLU A 173 -14.58 -17.29 -0.87
N VAL A 174 -14.47 -17.47 0.45
CA VAL A 174 -13.15 -17.60 1.09
C VAL A 174 -12.48 -18.88 0.61
N GLU A 175 -11.29 -18.74 0.05
CA GLU A 175 -10.47 -19.84 -0.46
C GLU A 175 -9.04 -19.79 0.07
N ASN A 176 -8.32 -20.89 -0.03
CA ASN A 176 -6.89 -20.93 0.25
C ASN A 176 -6.12 -20.38 -0.96
N MET A 177 -5.19 -19.50 -0.67
CA MET A 177 -4.22 -18.96 -1.62
C MET A 177 -2.85 -19.59 -1.32
N ASP A 178 -2.67 -20.86 -1.73
CA ASP A 178 -1.47 -21.63 -1.38
C ASP A 178 -0.17 -21.04 -1.92
N TYR A 179 -0.27 -20.21 -2.96
CA TYR A 179 0.85 -19.50 -3.58
C TYR A 179 1.16 -18.15 -2.95
N ALA A 180 0.39 -17.69 -1.97
CA ALA A 180 0.56 -16.37 -1.38
C ALA A 180 1.77 -16.33 -0.45
N GLN A 181 2.77 -15.54 -0.82
CA GLN A 181 4.00 -15.35 -0.06
C GLN A 181 3.76 -14.45 1.15
N ILE A 182 4.09 -14.94 2.34
CA ILE A 182 3.86 -14.29 3.63
C ILE A 182 5.20 -13.99 4.29
N PHE A 183 5.38 -12.76 4.79
CA PHE A 183 6.66 -12.25 5.31
C PHE A 183 6.63 -11.86 6.79
N TRP A 184 5.50 -11.96 7.49
CA TRP A 184 5.39 -11.44 8.85
C TRP A 184 6.25 -12.17 9.91
N LYS A 185 6.91 -13.28 9.55
CA LYS A 185 7.98 -13.91 10.37
C LYS A 185 9.37 -13.35 10.09
N CYS A 186 9.52 -12.59 9.00
CA CYS A 186 10.78 -11.98 8.63
C CYS A 186 11.04 -10.69 9.43
N PRO A 187 12.29 -10.20 9.48
CA PRO A 187 12.59 -8.91 10.06
C PRO A 187 11.81 -7.78 9.41
N LYS A 188 11.31 -6.87 10.24
CA LYS A 188 10.44 -5.78 9.79
C LYS A 188 11.22 -4.72 9.03
N TRP A 189 10.75 -4.39 7.85
CA TRP A 189 11.31 -3.31 7.06
C TRP A 189 10.56 -2.01 7.32
N TYR A 190 11.11 -1.19 8.20
CA TYR A 190 10.63 0.19 8.37
C TYR A 190 11.56 1.17 7.66
N THR A 191 10.99 2.28 7.21
CA THR A 191 11.72 3.47 6.80
C THR A 191 11.90 4.38 8.01
N GLU A 192 13.13 4.73 8.31
CA GLU A 192 13.49 5.63 9.40
C GLU A 192 13.32 7.10 8.98
N ASP A 193 13.38 8.02 9.94
CA ASP A 193 13.16 9.45 9.68
C ASP A 193 14.18 10.08 8.72
N ASN A 194 15.36 9.49 8.61
CA ASN A 194 16.41 9.86 7.66
C ASN A 194 16.24 9.24 6.26
N GLY A 195 15.15 8.51 6.02
CA GLY A 195 14.85 7.83 4.75
C GLY A 195 15.57 6.49 4.53
N LYS A 196 16.40 6.05 5.48
CA LYS A 196 17.07 4.76 5.40
C LYS A 196 16.17 3.62 5.89
N MET A 197 16.52 2.39 5.51
CA MET A 197 15.88 1.20 6.06
C MET A 197 16.24 1.02 7.54
N SER A 198 15.34 0.38 8.28
CA SER A 198 15.61 0.02 9.68
C SER A 198 16.86 -0.84 9.80
N LYS A 199 17.63 -0.62 10.87
CA LYS A 199 18.87 -1.36 11.11
C LYS A 199 18.63 -2.88 11.14
N SER A 200 17.57 -3.35 11.79
CA SER A 200 17.25 -4.77 11.87
C SER A 200 17.03 -5.43 10.49
N TYR A 201 16.41 -4.68 9.57
CA TYR A 201 16.22 -5.16 8.21
C TYR A 201 17.53 -5.11 7.41
N MET A 202 18.32 -4.07 7.58
CA MET A 202 19.63 -3.97 6.95
C MET A 202 20.58 -5.09 7.41
N ASP A 203 20.64 -5.36 8.72
CA ASP A 203 21.44 -6.46 9.28
C ASP A 203 21.00 -7.80 8.68
N PHE A 204 19.69 -8.03 8.55
CA PHE A 204 19.15 -9.21 7.88
C PHE A 204 19.62 -9.33 6.41
N LEU A 205 19.56 -8.25 5.64
CA LEU A 205 20.04 -8.28 4.26
C LEU A 205 21.53 -8.58 4.18
N LEU A 206 22.34 -7.99 5.05
CA LEU A 206 23.80 -8.20 5.07
C LEU A 206 24.17 -9.62 5.53
N GLU A 207 23.35 -10.24 6.37
CA GLU A 207 23.56 -11.63 6.82
C GLU A 207 23.31 -12.65 5.69
N TYR A 208 22.26 -12.44 4.88
CA TYR A 208 21.81 -13.41 3.88
C TYR A 208 22.21 -13.09 2.44
N VAL A 209 22.89 -11.96 2.21
CA VAL A 209 23.38 -11.55 0.88
C VAL A 209 24.88 -11.30 0.90
N ASP A 210 25.67 -12.32 0.62
CA ASP A 210 27.15 -12.29 0.67
C ASP A 210 27.81 -11.14 -0.10
N ARG A 211 27.14 -10.60 -1.10
CA ARG A 211 27.68 -9.53 -1.97
C ARG A 211 27.70 -8.17 -1.27
N TRP A 212 26.88 -7.95 -0.27
CA TRP A 212 26.86 -6.71 0.50
C TRP A 212 27.66 -6.90 1.78
N LYS A 213 28.76 -6.19 1.90
CA LYS A 213 29.62 -6.24 3.09
C LYS A 213 29.30 -5.07 4.04
N SER A 214 28.53 -4.10 3.57
CA SER A 214 28.13 -2.91 4.30
C SER A 214 26.80 -2.34 3.79
N GLU A 215 26.20 -1.47 4.59
CA GLU A 215 25.04 -0.68 4.21
C GLU A 215 25.33 0.18 2.95
N ASP A 216 26.56 0.69 2.83
CA ASP A 216 26.96 1.50 1.66
C ASP A 216 26.97 0.68 0.38
N ASP A 217 27.38 -0.58 0.43
CA ASP A 217 27.32 -1.49 -0.73
C ASP A 217 25.88 -1.68 -1.22
N PHE A 218 24.95 -1.87 -0.28
CA PHE A 218 23.53 -1.96 -0.59
C PHE A 218 23.00 -0.69 -1.24
N TYR A 219 23.21 0.49 -0.64
CA TYR A 219 22.70 1.74 -1.20
C TYR A 219 23.37 2.13 -2.52
N LYS A 220 24.65 1.80 -2.70
CA LYS A 220 25.34 1.98 -3.97
C LYS A 220 24.70 1.12 -5.05
N MET A 221 24.53 -0.18 -4.81
CA MET A 221 23.89 -1.09 -5.77
C MET A 221 22.44 -0.69 -6.04
N SER A 222 21.70 -0.22 -5.05
CA SER A 222 20.32 0.25 -5.23
C SER A 222 20.18 1.40 -6.21
N LYS A 223 21.21 2.24 -6.34
CA LYS A 223 21.27 3.32 -7.32
C LYS A 223 21.74 2.86 -8.69
N GLU A 224 22.74 1.98 -8.73
CA GLU A 224 23.39 1.52 -9.96
C GLU A 224 22.58 0.43 -10.68
N ASP A 225 21.99 -0.51 -9.92
CA ASP A 225 21.22 -1.65 -10.43
C ASP A 225 20.07 -2.01 -9.48
N PRO A 226 18.96 -1.26 -9.52
CA PRO A 226 17.84 -1.47 -8.63
C PRO A 226 17.13 -2.83 -8.82
N LEU A 227 17.12 -3.39 -10.03
CA LEU A 227 16.50 -4.70 -10.30
C LEU A 227 17.31 -5.83 -9.68
N ARG A 228 18.62 -5.74 -9.77
CA ARG A 228 19.52 -6.72 -9.17
C ARG A 228 19.49 -6.63 -7.64
N THR A 229 19.40 -5.43 -7.08
CA THR A 229 19.21 -5.22 -5.65
C THR A 229 17.92 -5.87 -5.18
N LEU A 230 16.83 -5.71 -5.92
CA LEU A 230 15.55 -6.32 -5.62
C LEU A 230 15.62 -7.85 -5.62
N LYS A 231 16.31 -8.44 -6.61
CA LYS A 231 16.54 -9.88 -6.68
C LYS A 231 17.32 -10.39 -5.46
N PHE A 232 18.41 -9.73 -5.10
CA PHE A 232 19.20 -10.14 -3.93
C PHE A 232 18.44 -9.98 -2.61
N SER A 233 17.61 -8.93 -2.48
CA SER A 233 16.72 -8.80 -1.34
C SER A 233 15.73 -9.97 -1.26
N TYR A 234 15.20 -10.44 -2.38
CA TYR A 234 14.35 -11.63 -2.44
C TYR A 234 15.12 -12.90 -2.04
N ASP A 235 16.38 -13.06 -2.51
CA ASP A 235 17.23 -14.17 -2.14
C ASP A 235 17.45 -14.23 -0.61
N ALA A 236 17.54 -13.09 0.08
CA ALA A 236 17.63 -13.05 1.54
C ALA A 236 16.39 -13.69 2.21
N TYR A 237 15.19 -13.39 1.74
CA TYR A 237 13.97 -14.00 2.28
C TYR A 237 13.90 -15.51 2.06
N THR A 238 14.34 -15.99 0.89
CA THR A 238 14.35 -17.42 0.57
C THR A 238 15.45 -18.16 1.36
N ASN A 239 16.64 -17.58 1.46
CA ASN A 239 17.77 -18.19 2.17
C ASN A 239 17.54 -18.26 3.68
N SER A 240 16.90 -17.26 4.26
CA SER A 240 16.59 -17.24 5.70
C SER A 240 15.44 -18.16 6.12
N GLN A 241 14.64 -18.63 5.14
CA GLN A 241 13.44 -19.44 5.37
C GLN A 241 12.38 -18.73 6.26
N CYS A 242 12.45 -17.42 6.40
CA CYS A 242 11.46 -16.66 7.16
C CYS A 242 10.15 -16.45 6.40
N MET A 243 10.20 -16.46 5.06
CA MET A 243 9.03 -16.43 4.18
C MET A 243 8.36 -17.80 4.16
N PHE A 244 7.04 -17.81 4.19
CA PHE A 244 6.24 -19.02 4.02
C PHE A 244 5.05 -18.73 3.09
N GLU A 245 4.33 -19.77 2.68
CA GLU A 245 3.21 -19.67 1.75
C GLU A 245 1.91 -20.11 2.41
N GLY A 246 0.81 -19.64 1.86
CA GLY A 246 -0.53 -20.04 2.24
C GLY A 246 -1.27 -19.03 3.10
N ALA A 247 -2.26 -18.38 2.50
CA ALA A 247 -3.16 -17.45 3.15
C ALA A 247 -4.62 -17.78 2.82
N LYS A 248 -5.57 -17.07 3.42
CA LYS A 248 -6.98 -17.12 3.06
C LYS A 248 -7.44 -15.78 2.50
N GLY A 249 -8.07 -15.81 1.33
CA GLY A 249 -8.61 -14.65 0.66
C GLY A 249 -10.06 -14.81 0.25
N GLY A 250 -10.72 -13.70 -0.03
CA GLY A 250 -12.12 -13.68 -0.44
C GLY A 250 -13.08 -13.33 0.68
N GLY A 251 -14.38 -13.54 0.44
CA GLY A 251 -15.40 -13.33 1.46
C GLY A 251 -16.68 -12.64 1.02
N ASP A 252 -16.83 -12.29 -0.25
CA ASP A 252 -18.03 -11.69 -0.84
C ASP A 252 -18.71 -10.59 0.03
N LYS A 253 -17.89 -9.74 0.65
CA LYS A 253 -18.37 -8.63 1.50
C LYS A 253 -18.57 -7.33 0.70
N GLY A 254 -18.40 -7.40 -0.61
CA GLY A 254 -18.46 -6.25 -1.50
C GLY A 254 -19.74 -5.42 -1.34
N LYS A 255 -20.92 -6.04 -1.24
CA LYS A 255 -22.18 -5.30 -1.04
C LYS A 255 -22.20 -4.50 0.26
N LEU A 256 -21.76 -5.10 1.37
CA LEU A 256 -21.72 -4.43 2.69
C LEU A 256 -20.69 -3.30 2.71
N PHE A 257 -19.55 -3.53 2.06
CA PHE A 257 -18.49 -2.55 1.91
C PHE A 257 -18.96 -1.35 1.06
N PHE A 258 -19.49 -1.59 -0.13
CA PHE A 258 -19.80 -0.54 -1.09
C PHE A 258 -20.83 0.48 -0.59
N ASN A 259 -21.82 0.08 0.20
CA ASN A 259 -22.80 1.03 0.75
C ASN A 259 -22.15 2.05 1.68
N LYS A 260 -21.22 1.62 2.55
CA LYS A 260 -20.47 2.51 3.45
C LYS A 260 -19.42 3.31 2.72
N ASN A 261 -18.77 2.69 1.75
CA ASN A 261 -17.75 3.27 0.91
C ASN A 261 -18.28 4.47 0.10
N ILE A 262 -19.45 4.33 -0.52
CA ILE A 262 -20.11 5.41 -1.25
C ILE A 262 -20.33 6.63 -0.35
N LYS A 263 -20.77 6.42 0.90
CA LYS A 263 -20.95 7.52 1.85
C LYS A 263 -19.64 8.25 2.11
N PHE A 264 -18.56 7.52 2.38
CA PHE A 264 -17.23 8.10 2.62
C PHE A 264 -16.76 8.98 1.45
N TRP A 265 -16.89 8.49 0.22
CA TRP A 265 -16.48 9.26 -0.97
C TRP A 265 -17.37 10.48 -1.21
N LYS A 266 -18.66 10.36 -0.97
CA LYS A 266 -19.59 11.49 -1.11
C LYS A 266 -19.26 12.60 -0.13
N GLU A 267 -19.01 12.27 1.12
CA GLU A 267 -18.69 13.23 2.18
C GLU A 267 -17.38 13.98 1.92
N ASN A 268 -16.37 13.31 1.37
CA ASN A 268 -15.04 13.88 1.18
C ASN A 268 -14.81 14.52 -0.20
N LEU A 269 -15.53 14.10 -1.25
CA LEU A 269 -15.30 14.59 -2.60
C LEU A 269 -16.41 15.48 -3.15
N LEU A 270 -17.64 15.43 -2.62
CA LEU A 270 -18.77 16.17 -3.16
C LEU A 270 -19.27 17.28 -2.23
N ASN A 271 -18.99 17.20 -0.94
CA ASN A 271 -19.29 18.23 0.05
C ASN A 271 -18.03 19.07 0.29
#